data_c22d87256bd6132a628b3d0daaf1318d
#
_entry.id   c22d87256bd6132a628b3d0daaf1318d
#
_cell.length_a   1.000
_cell.length_b   1.000
_cell.length_c   1.000
_cell.angle_alpha   90.00
_cell.angle_beta   90.00
_cell.angle_gamma   90.00
#
_symmetry.space_group_name_H-M   'P 1'
#
loop_
_entity.id
_entity.type
_entity.pdbx_description
1 polymer ?
#
loop_
_entity_poly.entity_id
_entity_poly.type
_entity_poly.pdbx_seq_one_letter_code
_entity_poly.pdbx_strand_id
1 'polypeptide(L)'
;MTKMKTIFAVIFLALLIPVLLAAPESEAKVYQGKWKNNTTWNYDTRENTLMIKCCGKMIDDIEDCGEHSGWPRFYTSAQKIVLVKGITYIGSGAFEGFSHIKKIQIPNGVTQIGKSAFEDCYKLHKIYFPETLKSIENDAFNATAIEEISLKNIEFLGESCFSGSQLKKVHILRKNKKIGAYVFEGCKKLKKATIEKGVKNISDGMFRATSVKNITIPGSVTKIGEDAFSYCQNLKKATLHEGVKKISKDAFSNTALEEITIPSTVTKLGKNAFRWESTEKSSLKKVVIRSQNIKKWGTMVFGATRDDLVIYVPQSKKAEYEKILRSTNGLDFHAKIVGKKW
;
A
#
# COMPACT_ATOMS: atom_id res chain seq x y z
N MET A 1 -67.28 64.03 -41.30
CA MET A 1 -66.09 64.88 -41.14
C MET A 1 -65.56 64.65 -39.74
N THR A 2 -64.44 64.00 -39.54
CA THR A 2 -63.49 64.23 -38.45
C THR A 2 -62.40 63.17 -38.54
N LYS A 3 -61.18 63.60 -38.70
CA LYS A 3 -60.01 62.80 -38.92
C LYS A 3 -59.58 62.12 -37.64
N MET A 4 -59.49 60.84 -37.66
CA MET A 4 -58.83 60.02 -36.62
C MET A 4 -57.33 60.01 -36.86
N LYS A 5 -56.60 60.53 -35.92
CA LYS A 5 -55.13 60.43 -35.90
C LYS A 5 -54.72 59.09 -35.26
N THR A 6 -54.09 58.23 -36.02
CA THR A 6 -53.53 57.00 -35.53
C THR A 6 -52.13 57.25 -34.92
N ILE A 7 -52.00 56.99 -33.61
CA ILE A 7 -50.72 57.05 -32.90
C ILE A 7 -50.06 55.69 -33.03
N PHE A 8 -48.95 55.70 -33.72
CA PHE A 8 -48.02 54.51 -33.71
C PHE A 8 -47.26 54.50 -32.38
N ALA A 9 -47.59 53.50 -31.55
CA ALA A 9 -46.73 53.15 -30.38
C ALA A 9 -45.62 52.24 -30.86
N VAL A 10 -44.41 52.77 -30.89
CA VAL A 10 -43.19 51.99 -31.12
C VAL A 10 -42.86 51.32 -29.80
N ILE A 11 -43.10 50.00 -29.72
CA ILE A 11 -42.64 49.17 -28.60
C ILE A 11 -41.15 48.91 -28.80
N PHE A 12 -40.31 49.58 -28.04
CA PHE A 12 -38.93 49.27 -27.89
C PHE A 12 -38.83 47.98 -27.05
N LEU A 13 -38.66 46.84 -27.71
CA LEU A 13 -38.29 45.58 -27.07
C LEU A 13 -36.80 45.67 -26.74
N ALA A 14 -36.47 46.10 -25.52
CA ALA A 14 -35.10 46.05 -25.01
C ALA A 14 -34.75 44.57 -24.76
N LEU A 15 -34.04 43.97 -25.66
CA LEU A 15 -33.34 42.71 -25.47
C LEU A 15 -32.30 42.94 -24.35
N LEU A 16 -32.66 42.57 -23.12
CA LEU A 16 -31.72 42.35 -22.03
C LEU A 16 -30.86 41.10 -22.40
N ILE A 17 -29.79 41.34 -23.12
CA ILE A 17 -28.67 40.40 -23.17
C ILE A 17 -28.06 40.42 -21.75
N PRO A 18 -28.08 39.34 -20.97
CA PRO A 18 -27.29 39.29 -19.76
C PRO A 18 -25.84 39.40 -20.22
N VAL A 19 -25.23 40.53 -20.02
CA VAL A 19 -23.79 40.67 -20.02
C VAL A 19 -23.33 39.76 -18.87
N LEU A 20 -22.94 38.54 -19.21
CA LEU A 20 -22.20 37.71 -18.32
C LEU A 20 -20.90 38.50 -18.02
N LEU A 21 -20.91 39.25 -16.93
CA LEU A 21 -19.70 39.78 -16.33
C LEU A 21 -18.83 38.57 -16.02
N ALA A 22 -17.96 38.22 -16.96
CA ALA A 22 -16.89 37.33 -16.67
C ALA A 22 -16.19 37.88 -15.43
N ALA A 23 -16.19 37.13 -14.34
CA ALA A 23 -15.42 37.50 -13.18
C ALA A 23 -14.02 37.88 -13.67
N PRO A 24 -13.44 38.99 -13.19
CA PRO A 24 -12.11 39.40 -13.68
C PRO A 24 -11.18 38.19 -13.54
N GLU A 25 -10.61 37.74 -14.67
CA GLU A 25 -9.57 36.73 -14.65
C GLU A 25 -8.52 37.30 -13.69
N SER A 26 -8.35 36.63 -12.56
CA SER A 26 -7.31 37.00 -11.60
C SER A 26 -6.01 37.02 -12.37
N GLU A 27 -5.31 38.17 -12.39
CA GLU A 27 -4.03 38.30 -13.07
C GLU A 27 -3.14 37.12 -12.69
N ALA A 28 -2.65 36.41 -13.70
CA ALA A 28 -1.75 35.30 -13.48
C ALA A 28 -0.51 35.77 -12.74
N LYS A 29 -0.26 35.22 -11.58
CA LYS A 29 0.92 35.56 -10.76
C LYS A 29 1.91 34.41 -10.80
N VAL A 30 3.18 34.78 -10.98
CA VAL A 30 4.27 33.82 -10.82
C VAL A 30 5.01 34.15 -9.54
N TYR A 31 4.97 33.19 -8.60
CA TYR A 31 5.77 33.25 -7.39
C TYR A 31 7.07 32.50 -7.63
N GLN A 32 8.18 32.97 -7.07
CA GLN A 32 9.47 32.32 -7.21
C GLN A 32 10.29 32.45 -5.93
N GLY A 33 11.21 31.53 -5.74
CA GLY A 33 12.09 31.54 -4.59
C GLY A 33 13.35 30.71 -4.80
N LYS A 34 14.25 30.87 -3.86
CA LYS A 34 15.46 30.04 -3.73
C LYS A 34 15.40 29.32 -2.40
N TRP A 35 15.85 28.08 -2.42
CA TRP A 35 16.07 27.30 -1.23
C TRP A 35 17.55 26.96 -1.05
N LYS A 36 17.91 26.43 0.09
CA LYS A 36 19.25 25.87 0.34
C LYS A 36 19.69 24.97 -0.83
N ASN A 37 20.97 24.70 -1.00
CA ASN A 37 21.57 23.86 -2.06
C ASN A 37 21.23 24.25 -3.50
N ASN A 38 21.16 25.56 -3.78
CA ASN A 38 20.86 26.07 -5.12
C ASN A 38 19.53 25.56 -5.71
N THR A 39 18.61 25.08 -4.90
CA THR A 39 17.27 24.75 -5.33
C THR A 39 16.50 26.04 -5.60
N THR A 40 15.97 26.17 -6.80
CA THR A 40 15.06 27.26 -7.17
C THR A 40 13.69 26.69 -7.51
N TRP A 41 12.67 27.48 -7.25
CA TRP A 41 11.32 27.09 -7.58
C TRP A 41 10.52 28.27 -8.12
N ASN A 42 9.52 27.98 -8.95
CA ASN A 42 8.48 28.92 -9.32
C ASN A 42 7.12 28.24 -9.30
N TYR A 43 6.10 29.02 -8.99
CA TYR A 43 4.70 28.60 -9.02
C TYR A 43 3.90 29.53 -9.91
N ASP A 44 3.32 28.99 -10.97
CA ASP A 44 2.42 29.69 -11.89
C ASP A 44 0.97 29.44 -11.46
N THR A 45 0.26 30.51 -11.08
CA THR A 45 -1.14 30.41 -10.60
C THR A 45 -2.13 30.13 -11.72
N ARG A 46 -1.82 30.44 -12.97
CA ARG A 46 -2.69 30.12 -14.13
C ARG A 46 -2.68 28.62 -14.40
N GLU A 47 -1.49 28.03 -14.42
CA GLU A 47 -1.29 26.62 -14.71
C GLU A 47 -1.38 25.75 -13.44
N ASN A 48 -1.48 26.35 -12.25
CA ASN A 48 -1.35 25.65 -10.95
C ASN A 48 -0.15 24.72 -10.93
N THR A 49 0.96 25.16 -11.52
CA THR A 49 2.17 24.37 -11.72
C THR A 49 3.30 24.85 -10.84
N LEU A 50 3.81 23.97 -10.01
CA LEU A 50 5.04 24.15 -9.25
C LEU A 50 6.21 23.52 -10.02
N MET A 51 7.19 24.33 -10.39
CA MET A 51 8.42 23.88 -11.04
C MET A 51 9.59 23.96 -10.06
N ILE A 52 10.31 22.86 -9.92
CA ILE A 52 11.50 22.74 -9.05
C ILE A 52 12.72 22.47 -9.92
N LYS A 53 13.75 23.28 -9.75
CA LYS A 53 15.08 23.10 -10.36
C LYS A 53 16.13 22.97 -9.28
N CYS A 54 16.85 21.86 -9.27
CA CYS A 54 17.95 21.57 -8.35
C CYS A 54 19.03 20.80 -9.08
N CYS A 55 20.28 20.99 -8.71
CA CYS A 55 21.40 20.19 -9.17
C CYS A 55 21.90 19.32 -8.01
N GLY A 56 21.63 18.00 -8.09
CA GLY A 56 22.01 17.07 -7.04
C GLY A 56 20.87 16.71 -6.06
N LYS A 57 21.16 16.70 -4.78
CA LYS A 57 20.18 16.33 -3.74
C LYS A 57 19.29 17.51 -3.39
N MET A 58 17.97 17.28 -3.42
CA MET A 58 17.03 18.15 -2.71
C MET A 58 17.26 17.99 -1.20
N ILE A 59 16.99 19.06 -0.45
CA ILE A 59 17.11 19.02 1.02
C ILE A 59 15.89 18.30 1.61
N ASP A 60 16.09 17.67 2.75
CA ASP A 60 15.05 17.13 3.58
C ASP A 60 14.33 18.26 4.32
N ASP A 61 13.01 18.20 4.34
CA ASP A 61 12.16 19.23 4.95
C ASP A 61 11.85 18.94 6.43
N ILE A 62 12.21 17.76 6.91
CA ILE A 62 11.81 17.24 8.23
C ILE A 62 12.47 18.02 9.38
N GLU A 63 13.60 18.66 9.16
CA GLU A 63 14.37 19.34 10.26
C GLU A 63 13.94 20.79 10.52
N ASP A 64 13.19 21.41 9.63
CA ASP A 64 12.72 22.81 9.76
C ASP A 64 11.21 22.90 10.02
N CYS A 65 10.68 21.99 10.85
CA CYS A 65 9.26 21.72 11.13
C CYS A 65 8.47 22.88 11.75
N GLY A 66 8.62 24.10 11.25
CA GLY A 66 7.78 25.21 11.66
C GLY A 66 6.82 25.68 10.56
N GLU A 67 7.25 25.70 9.35
CA GLU A 67 6.44 26.11 8.19
C GLU A 67 7.04 25.45 6.96
N HIS A 68 6.48 24.35 6.52
CA HIS A 68 6.72 23.60 5.28
C HIS A 68 7.86 24.05 4.35
N SER A 69 8.48 23.13 3.65
CA SER A 69 9.48 23.33 2.57
C SER A 69 9.35 24.69 1.86
N GLY A 70 10.36 25.30 1.32
CA GLY A 70 10.33 26.60 0.66
C GLY A 70 9.18 26.92 -0.32
N TRP A 71 8.25 26.00 -0.50
CA TRP A 71 7.03 26.14 -1.30
C TRP A 71 5.73 25.82 -0.55
N PRO A 72 5.60 26.15 0.76
CA PRO A 72 4.50 25.66 1.61
C PRO A 72 3.12 26.18 1.24
N ARG A 73 3.04 27.36 0.65
CA ARG A 73 1.74 27.98 0.32
C ARG A 73 0.95 27.23 -0.75
N PHE A 74 1.58 26.33 -1.48
CA PHE A 74 1.04 25.76 -2.71
C PHE A 74 0.60 24.30 -2.57
N TYR A 75 0.77 23.70 -1.39
CA TYR A 75 0.40 22.30 -1.19
C TYR A 75 -1.08 22.01 -1.44
N THR A 76 -1.98 22.97 -1.19
CA THR A 76 -3.42 22.84 -1.47
C THR A 76 -3.80 23.34 -2.87
N SER A 77 -2.97 24.11 -3.57
CA SER A 77 -3.32 24.72 -4.85
C SER A 77 -2.59 24.10 -6.04
N ALA A 78 -1.36 23.61 -5.86
CA ALA A 78 -0.60 22.98 -6.94
C ALA A 78 -1.27 21.71 -7.44
N GLN A 79 -1.57 21.67 -8.73
CA GLN A 79 -2.13 20.50 -9.41
C GLN A 79 -1.11 19.73 -10.23
N LYS A 80 0.03 20.36 -10.51
CA LYS A 80 1.14 19.80 -11.27
C LYS A 80 2.46 20.16 -10.65
N ILE A 81 3.36 19.19 -10.57
CA ILE A 81 4.75 19.39 -10.17
C ILE A 81 5.64 19.00 -11.34
N VAL A 82 6.59 19.87 -11.67
CA VAL A 82 7.61 19.65 -12.70
C VAL A 82 8.98 19.64 -12.03
N LEU A 83 9.60 18.48 -12.00
CA LEU A 83 10.96 18.29 -11.50
C LEU A 83 11.93 18.38 -12.67
N VAL A 84 12.83 19.35 -12.65
CA VAL A 84 13.78 19.58 -13.75
C VAL A 84 14.94 18.58 -13.66
N LYS A 85 15.47 18.18 -14.82
CA LYS A 85 16.63 17.27 -14.91
C LYS A 85 17.83 17.81 -14.09
N GLY A 86 18.53 16.92 -13.41
CA GLY A 86 19.68 17.24 -12.55
C GLY A 86 19.47 16.84 -11.09
N ILE A 87 18.22 16.60 -10.70
CA ILE A 87 17.88 16.10 -9.35
C ILE A 87 18.32 14.63 -9.24
N THR A 88 19.01 14.29 -8.16
CA THR A 88 19.47 12.90 -7.87
C THR A 88 18.79 12.28 -6.65
N TYR A 89 18.17 13.11 -5.80
CA TYR A 89 17.43 12.71 -4.60
C TYR A 89 16.22 13.63 -4.42
N ILE A 90 15.06 13.04 -4.18
CA ILE A 90 13.86 13.77 -3.75
C ILE A 90 13.90 13.83 -2.22
N GLY A 91 13.90 15.04 -1.66
CA GLY A 91 14.01 15.27 -0.23
C GLY A 91 12.90 14.62 0.57
N SER A 92 13.18 14.27 1.82
CA SER A 92 12.18 13.80 2.77
C SER A 92 11.15 14.91 3.01
N GLY A 93 9.84 14.56 3.06
CA GLY A 93 8.75 15.50 3.24
C GLY A 93 8.53 16.49 2.08
N ALA A 94 9.34 16.45 1.00
CA ALA A 94 9.38 17.51 -0.01
C ALA A 94 8.02 17.88 -0.62
N PHE A 95 7.11 16.93 -0.76
CA PHE A 95 5.77 17.10 -1.33
C PHE A 95 4.69 16.46 -0.46
N GLU A 96 4.96 16.30 0.83
CA GLU A 96 3.98 15.80 1.79
C GLU A 96 2.72 16.69 1.79
N GLY A 97 1.53 16.07 1.79
CA GLY A 97 0.26 16.78 1.80
C GLY A 97 -0.14 17.48 0.51
N PHE A 98 0.61 17.35 -0.59
CA PHE A 98 0.21 17.93 -1.88
C PHE A 98 -1.03 17.24 -2.44
N SER A 99 -2.17 17.51 -1.83
CA SER A 99 -3.43 16.79 -2.00
C SER A 99 -4.07 16.92 -3.38
N HIS A 100 -3.64 17.86 -4.23
CA HIS A 100 -4.25 18.13 -5.53
C HIS A 100 -3.43 17.63 -6.72
N ILE A 101 -2.18 17.23 -6.54
CA ILE A 101 -1.39 16.64 -7.62
C ILE A 101 -1.98 15.29 -8.05
N LYS A 102 -2.15 15.11 -9.35
CA LYS A 102 -2.72 13.88 -9.92
C LYS A 102 -1.66 12.96 -10.52
N LYS A 103 -0.59 13.56 -11.03
CA LYS A 103 0.46 12.85 -11.77
C LYS A 103 1.79 13.52 -11.55
N ILE A 104 2.84 12.71 -11.44
CA ILE A 104 4.22 13.20 -11.41
C ILE A 104 5.14 12.27 -12.21
N GLN A 105 6.13 12.85 -12.86
CA GLN A 105 7.24 12.14 -13.49
C GLN A 105 8.51 12.43 -12.71
N ILE A 106 9.12 11.40 -12.16
CA ILE A 106 10.43 11.50 -11.51
C ILE A 106 11.51 11.52 -12.59
N PRO A 107 12.38 12.52 -12.63
CA PRO A 107 13.36 12.66 -13.70
C PRO A 107 14.46 11.58 -13.64
N ASN A 108 15.03 11.28 -14.80
CA ASN A 108 16.21 10.44 -14.89
C ASN A 108 17.37 11.06 -14.09
N GLY A 109 18.12 10.23 -13.37
CA GLY A 109 19.17 10.62 -12.45
C GLY A 109 18.76 10.51 -10.99
N VAL A 110 17.45 10.55 -10.68
CA VAL A 110 16.99 10.30 -9.30
C VAL A 110 17.24 8.85 -8.94
N THR A 111 17.96 8.64 -7.84
CA THR A 111 18.32 7.31 -7.32
C THR A 111 17.56 6.94 -6.05
N GLN A 112 17.03 7.95 -5.34
CA GLN A 112 16.36 7.77 -4.06
C GLN A 112 15.22 8.78 -3.88
N ILE A 113 14.12 8.32 -3.29
CA ILE A 113 12.99 9.14 -2.83
C ILE A 113 12.98 9.05 -1.31
N GLY A 114 13.04 10.21 -0.65
CA GLY A 114 13.14 10.36 0.80
C GLY A 114 11.88 9.97 1.56
N LYS A 115 12.02 9.92 2.88
CA LYS A 115 10.94 9.61 3.82
C LYS A 115 9.78 10.59 3.64
N SER A 116 8.54 10.07 3.64
CA SER A 116 7.30 10.88 3.52
C SER A 116 7.25 11.83 2.32
N ALA A 117 8.12 11.65 1.30
CA ALA A 117 8.28 12.62 0.21
C ALA A 117 6.98 12.95 -0.54
N PHE A 118 6.03 12.05 -0.62
CA PHE A 118 4.71 12.20 -1.23
C PHE A 118 3.61 11.63 -0.34
N GLU A 119 3.84 11.55 0.96
CA GLU A 119 2.82 11.13 1.93
C GLU A 119 1.61 12.05 1.83
N ASP A 120 0.40 11.50 2.00
CA ASP A 120 -0.87 12.22 1.94
C ASP A 120 -1.16 12.94 0.61
N CYS A 121 -0.50 12.57 -0.46
CA CYS A 121 -0.86 13.01 -1.81
C CYS A 121 -2.11 12.26 -2.30
N TYR A 122 -3.27 12.49 -1.70
CA TYR A 122 -4.50 11.70 -1.88
C TYR A 122 -5.04 11.62 -3.31
N LYS A 123 -4.67 12.54 -4.20
CA LYS A 123 -5.07 12.53 -5.62
C LYS A 123 -3.98 12.02 -6.56
N LEU A 124 -2.76 11.75 -6.06
CA LEU A 124 -1.66 11.24 -6.87
C LEU A 124 -1.93 9.79 -7.26
N HIS A 125 -2.51 9.60 -8.46
CA HIS A 125 -2.86 8.26 -8.97
C HIS A 125 -1.87 7.72 -10.00
N LYS A 126 -0.96 8.56 -10.54
CA LYS A 126 0.00 8.15 -11.56
C LYS A 126 1.40 8.68 -11.29
N ILE A 127 2.36 7.76 -11.21
CA ILE A 127 3.76 8.08 -11.03
C ILE A 127 4.61 7.30 -12.03
N TYR A 128 5.69 7.93 -12.53
CA TYR A 128 6.66 7.27 -13.39
C TYR A 128 8.03 7.31 -12.73
N PHE A 129 8.53 6.11 -12.40
CA PHE A 129 9.85 5.93 -11.83
C PHE A 129 10.91 5.82 -12.93
N PRO A 130 12.06 6.52 -12.83
CA PRO A 130 13.17 6.35 -13.75
C PRO A 130 13.88 5.01 -13.49
N GLU A 131 14.63 4.54 -14.47
CA GLU A 131 15.44 3.32 -14.33
C GLU A 131 16.57 3.46 -13.28
N THR A 132 16.96 4.69 -13.00
CA THR A 132 18.00 5.01 -12.00
C THR A 132 17.52 4.85 -10.56
N LEU A 133 16.19 4.83 -10.31
CA LEU A 133 15.64 4.76 -8.95
C LEU A 133 15.92 3.40 -8.30
N LYS A 134 16.56 3.42 -7.11
CA LYS A 134 16.95 2.24 -6.34
C LYS A 134 16.29 2.15 -4.97
N SER A 135 15.97 3.29 -4.37
CA SER A 135 15.46 3.38 -3.00
C SER A 135 14.21 4.24 -2.91
N ILE A 136 13.22 3.72 -2.19
CA ILE A 136 12.01 4.43 -1.77
C ILE A 136 11.97 4.29 -0.26
N GLU A 137 12.10 5.41 0.47
CA GLU A 137 12.20 5.41 1.93
C GLU A 137 10.84 5.26 2.63
N ASN A 138 10.86 5.25 3.96
CA ASN A 138 9.67 5.06 4.78
C ASN A 138 8.58 6.06 4.41
N ASP A 139 7.33 5.62 4.41
CA ASP A 139 6.13 6.43 4.19
C ASP A 139 6.09 7.23 2.87
N ALA A 140 7.07 7.06 1.97
CA ALA A 140 7.27 7.94 0.82
C ALA A 140 6.03 8.14 -0.08
N PHE A 141 5.12 7.17 -0.15
CA PHE A 141 3.86 7.21 -0.90
C PHE A 141 2.69 6.70 -0.05
N ASN A 142 2.80 6.82 1.28
CA ASN A 142 1.72 6.48 2.19
C ASN A 142 0.48 7.31 1.87
N ALA A 143 -0.70 6.71 1.91
CA ALA A 143 -2.00 7.34 1.66
C ALA A 143 -2.13 8.07 0.30
N THR A 144 -1.47 7.56 -0.75
CA THR A 144 -1.64 8.07 -2.12
C THR A 144 -2.74 7.33 -2.89
N ALA A 145 -3.19 7.92 -4.01
CA ALA A 145 -4.12 7.26 -4.93
C ALA A 145 -3.43 6.40 -6.01
N ILE A 146 -2.13 6.08 -5.86
CA ILE A 146 -1.38 5.34 -6.87
C ILE A 146 -2.00 3.97 -7.11
N GLU A 147 -2.29 3.66 -8.38
CA GLU A 147 -2.95 2.41 -8.78
C GLU A 147 -1.97 1.36 -9.33
N GLU A 148 -0.86 1.79 -9.89
CA GLU A 148 0.14 0.91 -10.51
C GLU A 148 1.56 1.41 -10.28
N ILE A 149 2.48 0.50 -10.00
CA ILE A 149 3.91 0.76 -9.86
C ILE A 149 4.74 -0.33 -10.53
N SER A 150 5.97 0.01 -10.90
CA SER A 150 6.97 -0.97 -11.31
C SER A 150 8.11 -0.99 -10.28
N LEU A 151 8.34 -2.14 -9.68
CA LEU A 151 9.44 -2.36 -8.73
C LEU A 151 10.70 -2.92 -9.40
N LYS A 152 10.74 -2.91 -10.76
CA LYS A 152 11.80 -3.57 -11.56
C LYS A 152 13.23 -3.15 -11.18
N ASN A 153 13.43 -1.89 -10.80
CA ASN A 153 14.77 -1.35 -10.50
C ASN A 153 14.98 -1.03 -9.02
N ILE A 154 13.95 -1.22 -8.20
CA ILE A 154 13.97 -0.89 -6.78
C ILE A 154 14.68 -2.01 -6.00
N GLU A 155 15.65 -1.65 -5.17
CA GLU A 155 16.37 -2.57 -4.28
C GLU A 155 15.91 -2.44 -2.83
N PHE A 156 15.51 -1.22 -2.41
CA PHE A 156 15.06 -0.90 -1.08
C PHE A 156 13.64 -0.31 -1.09
N LEU A 157 12.77 -0.87 -0.27
CA LEU A 157 11.45 -0.35 0.06
C LEU A 157 11.38 -0.13 1.56
N GLY A 158 11.19 1.10 1.97
CA GLY A 158 11.05 1.51 3.37
C GLY A 158 9.76 1.01 4.00
N GLU A 159 9.66 1.14 5.30
CA GLU A 159 8.44 0.85 6.06
C GLU A 159 7.28 1.70 5.55
N SER A 160 6.08 1.09 5.44
CA SER A 160 4.82 1.74 5.04
C SER A 160 4.86 2.53 3.73
N CYS A 161 5.90 2.37 2.88
CA CYS A 161 6.15 3.29 1.76
C CYS A 161 5.04 3.32 0.70
N PHE A 162 4.10 2.39 0.68
CA PHE A 162 2.89 2.38 -0.14
C PHE A 162 1.64 2.04 0.68
N SER A 163 1.71 2.13 2.02
CA SER A 163 0.57 1.86 2.88
C SER A 163 -0.61 2.77 2.51
N GLY A 164 -1.82 2.23 2.56
CA GLY A 164 -3.04 2.98 2.23
C GLY A 164 -3.23 3.35 0.75
N SER A 165 -2.28 3.02 -0.13
CA SER A 165 -2.38 3.34 -1.56
C SER A 165 -3.48 2.53 -2.27
N GLN A 166 -3.84 2.94 -3.51
CA GLN A 166 -4.90 2.32 -4.30
C GLN A 166 -4.35 1.26 -5.30
N LEU A 167 -3.19 0.68 -5.01
CA LEU A 167 -2.56 -0.32 -5.86
C LEU A 167 -3.49 -1.50 -6.14
N LYS A 168 -3.57 -1.91 -7.41
CA LYS A 168 -4.41 -3.03 -7.89
C LYS A 168 -3.63 -4.34 -7.96
N LYS A 169 -2.33 -4.25 -8.27
CA LYS A 169 -1.41 -5.38 -8.43
C LYS A 169 0.00 -5.01 -7.99
N VAL A 170 0.74 -5.97 -7.47
CA VAL A 170 2.18 -5.83 -7.18
C VAL A 170 2.94 -7.10 -7.55
N HIS A 171 4.20 -6.93 -7.91
CA HIS A 171 5.13 -8.02 -8.17
C HIS A 171 6.40 -7.83 -7.35
N ILE A 172 6.61 -8.68 -6.36
CA ILE A 172 7.80 -8.66 -5.51
C ILE A 172 8.89 -9.47 -6.19
N LEU A 173 10.01 -8.83 -6.46
CA LEU A 173 11.14 -9.38 -7.20
C LEU A 173 12.27 -9.80 -6.25
N ARG A 174 13.07 -10.79 -6.63
CA ARG A 174 14.26 -11.22 -5.86
C ARG A 174 15.28 -10.11 -5.65
N LYS A 175 15.29 -9.11 -6.54
CA LYS A 175 16.18 -7.94 -6.46
C LYS A 175 15.71 -6.87 -5.48
N ASN A 176 14.45 -6.91 -5.03
CA ASN A 176 13.99 -6.09 -3.92
C ASN A 176 14.61 -6.64 -2.63
N LYS A 177 15.87 -6.27 -2.36
CA LYS A 177 16.74 -6.90 -1.36
C LYS A 177 16.32 -6.61 0.08
N LYS A 178 15.83 -5.40 0.32
CA LYS A 178 15.33 -4.94 1.60
C LYS A 178 13.91 -4.42 1.43
N ILE A 179 12.97 -5.05 2.11
CA ILE A 179 11.56 -4.66 2.13
C ILE A 179 11.17 -4.44 3.59
N GLY A 180 10.80 -3.22 3.93
CA GLY A 180 10.36 -2.82 5.25
C GLY A 180 9.06 -3.48 5.67
N ALA A 181 8.61 -3.21 6.89
CA ALA A 181 7.32 -3.64 7.39
C ALA A 181 6.19 -2.82 6.74
N TYR A 182 4.98 -3.37 6.70
CA TYR A 182 3.73 -2.67 6.33
C TYR A 182 3.70 -2.02 4.94
N VAL A 183 4.61 -2.41 4.02
CA VAL A 183 4.82 -1.72 2.72
C VAL A 183 3.54 -1.54 1.93
N PHE A 184 2.62 -2.52 1.93
CA PHE A 184 1.33 -2.46 1.23
C PHE A 184 0.14 -2.60 2.17
N GLU A 185 0.33 -2.30 3.46
CA GLU A 185 -0.77 -2.34 4.43
C GLU A 185 -1.93 -1.46 3.98
N GLY A 186 -3.16 -1.93 4.17
CA GLY A 186 -4.35 -1.14 3.87
C GLY A 186 -4.59 -0.84 2.39
N CYS A 187 -3.81 -1.39 1.46
CA CYS A 187 -4.08 -1.28 0.03
C CYS A 187 -5.38 -2.01 -0.35
N LYS A 188 -6.54 -1.39 -0.09
CA LYS A 188 -7.87 -2.01 -0.23
C LYS A 188 -8.21 -2.46 -1.66
N LYS A 189 -7.54 -1.92 -2.70
CA LYS A 189 -7.73 -2.33 -4.09
C LYS A 189 -6.75 -3.41 -4.54
N LEU A 190 -5.77 -3.80 -3.72
CA LEU A 190 -4.75 -4.79 -4.07
C LEU A 190 -5.35 -6.20 -4.07
N LYS A 191 -5.72 -6.67 -5.27
CA LYS A 191 -6.33 -8.00 -5.50
C LYS A 191 -5.33 -9.06 -5.94
N LYS A 192 -4.17 -8.65 -6.49
CA LYS A 192 -3.15 -9.56 -7.01
C LYS A 192 -1.77 -9.19 -6.49
N ALA A 193 -1.14 -10.10 -5.78
CA ALA A 193 0.25 -10.02 -5.38
C ALA A 193 0.99 -11.27 -5.92
N THR A 194 2.17 -11.09 -6.47
CA THR A 194 3.04 -12.19 -6.90
C THR A 194 4.41 -12.05 -6.28
N ILE A 195 5.01 -13.19 -5.93
CA ILE A 195 6.30 -13.25 -5.25
C ILE A 195 7.24 -14.12 -6.09
N GLU A 196 8.31 -13.53 -6.57
CA GLU A 196 9.30 -14.21 -7.42
C GLU A 196 10.08 -15.25 -6.62
N LYS A 197 10.43 -16.35 -7.29
CA LYS A 197 11.38 -17.33 -6.74
C LYS A 197 12.72 -16.64 -6.46
N GLY A 198 13.25 -16.82 -5.24
CA GLY A 198 14.46 -16.16 -4.76
C GLY A 198 14.21 -15.10 -3.69
N VAL A 199 12.99 -14.58 -3.56
CA VAL A 199 12.58 -13.79 -2.39
C VAL A 199 12.76 -14.66 -1.13
N LYS A 200 13.38 -14.10 -0.07
CA LYS A 200 13.77 -14.86 1.13
C LYS A 200 12.75 -14.76 2.28
N ASN A 201 12.09 -13.63 2.40
CA ASN A 201 11.14 -13.39 3.49
C ASN A 201 9.94 -12.57 2.99
N ILE A 202 8.80 -12.77 3.61
CA ILE A 202 7.67 -11.82 3.60
C ILE A 202 7.81 -10.98 4.85
N SER A 203 7.89 -9.67 4.71
CA SER A 203 8.08 -8.73 5.84
C SER A 203 6.84 -8.69 6.74
N ASP A 204 7.04 -8.18 7.94
CA ASP A 204 5.98 -8.00 8.91
C ASP A 204 4.93 -7.00 8.33
N GLY A 205 3.64 -7.32 8.45
CA GLY A 205 2.53 -6.52 7.94
C GLY A 205 2.48 -6.28 6.42
N MET A 206 3.36 -6.89 5.61
CA MET A 206 3.55 -6.52 4.19
C MET A 206 2.25 -6.38 3.40
N PHE A 207 1.28 -7.26 3.60
CA PHE A 207 -0.02 -7.28 2.92
C PHE A 207 -1.20 -7.17 3.88
N ARG A 208 -0.97 -6.69 5.10
CA ARG A 208 -2.01 -6.56 6.11
C ARG A 208 -3.18 -5.74 5.57
N ALA A 209 -4.41 -6.20 5.83
CA ALA A 209 -5.65 -5.53 5.44
C ALA A 209 -5.78 -5.21 3.94
N THR A 210 -5.19 -6.04 3.06
CA THR A 210 -5.37 -5.94 1.60
C THR A 210 -6.53 -6.80 1.09
N SER A 211 -6.89 -6.63 -0.19
CA SER A 211 -7.91 -7.44 -0.87
C SER A 211 -7.34 -8.59 -1.70
N VAL A 212 -6.13 -9.04 -1.41
CA VAL A 212 -5.49 -10.18 -2.11
C VAL A 212 -6.38 -11.42 -1.96
N LYS A 213 -6.69 -12.08 -3.10
CA LYS A 213 -7.61 -13.25 -3.11
C LYS A 213 -6.87 -14.58 -2.99
N ASN A 214 -5.71 -14.66 -3.62
CA ASN A 214 -4.88 -15.87 -3.65
C ASN A 214 -3.42 -15.46 -3.56
N ILE A 215 -2.62 -16.26 -2.87
CA ILE A 215 -1.18 -16.05 -2.79
C ILE A 215 -0.42 -17.37 -2.92
N THR A 216 0.70 -17.34 -3.63
CA THR A 216 1.66 -18.45 -3.67
C THR A 216 2.96 -17.97 -3.05
N ILE A 217 3.41 -18.65 -2.02
CA ILE A 217 4.67 -18.39 -1.30
C ILE A 217 5.70 -19.40 -1.82
N PRO A 218 6.69 -18.96 -2.62
CA PRO A 218 7.70 -19.86 -3.18
C PRO A 218 8.60 -20.46 -2.09
N GLY A 219 9.15 -21.63 -2.33
CA GLY A 219 10.01 -22.35 -1.38
C GLY A 219 11.34 -21.66 -1.05
N SER A 220 11.67 -20.57 -1.73
CA SER A 220 12.79 -19.71 -1.35
C SER A 220 12.50 -18.83 -0.12
N VAL A 221 11.22 -18.64 0.21
CA VAL A 221 10.78 -17.87 1.39
C VAL A 221 10.91 -18.77 2.61
N THR A 222 11.69 -18.33 3.60
CA THR A 222 11.92 -19.07 4.84
C THR A 222 11.09 -18.56 6.01
N LYS A 223 10.72 -17.28 6.01
CA LYS A 223 9.88 -16.65 7.05
C LYS A 223 8.70 -15.91 6.41
N ILE A 224 7.50 -16.16 6.93
CA ILE A 224 6.33 -15.30 6.77
C ILE A 224 6.24 -14.45 8.04
N GLY A 225 6.30 -13.13 7.87
CA GLY A 225 6.41 -12.13 8.94
C GLY A 225 5.17 -12.06 9.85
N GLU A 226 5.28 -11.28 10.91
CA GLU A 226 4.14 -10.98 11.80
C GLU A 226 3.09 -10.20 11.02
N ASP A 227 1.81 -10.46 11.25
CA ASP A 227 0.69 -9.80 10.57
C ASP A 227 0.75 -9.78 9.03
N ALA A 228 1.62 -10.55 8.39
CA ALA A 228 1.94 -10.41 6.96
C ALA A 228 0.72 -10.42 6.04
N PHE A 229 -0.33 -11.18 6.37
CA PHE A 229 -1.61 -11.26 5.66
C PHE A 229 -2.81 -11.07 6.62
N SER A 230 -2.56 -10.55 7.81
CA SER A 230 -3.60 -10.30 8.80
C SER A 230 -4.69 -9.40 8.22
N TYR A 231 -5.96 -9.68 8.53
CA TYR A 231 -7.12 -8.95 8.00
C TYR A 231 -7.28 -8.95 6.47
N CYS A 232 -6.63 -9.89 5.76
CA CYS A 232 -6.91 -10.13 4.34
C CYS A 232 -8.23 -10.89 4.16
N GLN A 233 -9.36 -10.23 4.38
CA GLN A 233 -10.70 -10.83 4.41
C GLN A 233 -11.15 -11.39 3.05
N ASN A 234 -10.40 -11.19 1.98
CA ASN A 234 -10.65 -11.78 0.66
C ASN A 234 -9.70 -12.94 0.32
N LEU A 235 -8.73 -13.25 1.18
CA LEU A 235 -7.70 -14.28 0.93
C LEU A 235 -8.30 -15.67 1.17
N LYS A 236 -8.75 -16.30 0.10
CA LYS A 236 -9.36 -17.65 0.12
C LYS A 236 -8.35 -18.77 -0.04
N LYS A 237 -7.22 -18.53 -0.67
CA LYS A 237 -6.21 -19.57 -0.93
C LYS A 237 -4.79 -19.05 -0.71
N ALA A 238 -4.04 -19.76 0.11
CA ALA A 238 -2.60 -19.55 0.30
C ALA A 238 -1.88 -20.88 0.01
N THR A 239 -1.00 -20.89 -0.99
CA THR A 239 -0.17 -22.05 -1.31
C THR A 239 1.24 -21.82 -0.75
N LEU A 240 1.64 -22.61 0.23
CA LEU A 240 2.96 -22.55 0.84
C LEU A 240 3.81 -23.71 0.29
N HIS A 241 4.90 -23.38 -0.40
CA HIS A 241 5.83 -24.39 -0.88
C HIS A 241 6.82 -24.84 0.20
N GLU A 242 7.40 -26.03 0.01
CA GLU A 242 8.46 -26.53 0.87
C GLU A 242 9.65 -25.54 0.87
N GLY A 243 10.21 -25.29 2.07
CA GLY A 243 11.23 -24.26 2.34
C GLY A 243 10.78 -23.22 3.35
N VAL A 244 9.46 -22.99 3.52
CA VAL A 244 8.93 -22.15 4.60
C VAL A 244 9.22 -22.84 5.94
N LYS A 245 9.97 -22.16 6.83
CA LYS A 245 10.37 -22.66 8.15
C LYS A 245 9.59 -22.03 9.30
N LYS A 246 9.19 -20.76 9.14
CA LYS A 246 8.49 -20.01 10.17
C LYS A 246 7.28 -19.29 9.61
N ILE A 247 6.12 -19.51 10.24
CA ILE A 247 4.91 -18.70 10.12
C ILE A 247 4.80 -17.92 11.42
N SER A 248 4.89 -16.58 11.36
CA SER A 248 5.00 -15.75 12.56
C SER A 248 3.64 -15.48 13.21
N LYS A 249 3.65 -14.69 14.27
CA LYS A 249 2.46 -14.25 15.01
C LYS A 249 1.48 -13.56 14.06
N ASP A 250 0.19 -13.86 14.20
CA ASP A 250 -0.93 -13.25 13.47
C ASP A 250 -0.80 -13.29 11.92
N ALA A 251 0.14 -14.10 11.35
CA ALA A 251 0.52 -14.02 9.94
C ALA A 251 -0.65 -14.19 8.95
N PHE A 252 -1.66 -14.98 9.28
CA PHE A 252 -2.90 -15.21 8.51
C PHE A 252 -4.16 -15.04 9.39
N SER A 253 -4.07 -14.26 10.45
CA SER A 253 -5.23 -14.01 11.29
C SER A 253 -6.30 -13.23 10.52
N ASN A 254 -7.56 -13.50 10.78
CA ASN A 254 -8.71 -12.82 10.17
C ASN A 254 -8.69 -12.85 8.62
N THR A 255 -8.30 -14.01 8.04
CA THR A 255 -8.36 -14.27 6.59
C THR A 255 -9.54 -15.14 6.21
N ALA A 256 -9.99 -15.07 4.96
CA ALA A 256 -11.06 -15.93 4.43
C ALA A 256 -10.54 -17.29 3.93
N LEU A 257 -9.41 -17.80 4.45
CA LEU A 257 -8.88 -19.11 4.05
C LEU A 257 -9.88 -20.22 4.37
N GLU A 258 -10.18 -21.04 3.37
CA GLU A 258 -11.04 -22.21 3.53
C GLU A 258 -10.23 -23.46 3.88
N GLU A 259 -9.00 -23.54 3.36
CA GLU A 259 -8.05 -24.59 3.69
C GLU A 259 -6.60 -24.06 3.68
N ILE A 260 -5.73 -24.73 4.43
CA ILE A 260 -4.30 -24.47 4.42
C ILE A 260 -3.50 -25.76 4.59
N THR A 261 -2.41 -25.88 3.81
CA THR A 261 -1.39 -26.93 4.01
C THR A 261 -0.14 -26.29 4.61
N ILE A 262 0.26 -26.74 5.76
CA ILE A 262 1.51 -26.40 6.44
C ILE A 262 2.61 -27.33 5.93
N PRO A 263 3.63 -26.84 5.20
CA PRO A 263 4.71 -27.66 4.63
C PRO A 263 5.50 -28.47 5.67
N SER A 264 6.15 -29.54 5.21
CA SER A 264 6.97 -30.40 6.07
C SER A 264 8.16 -29.68 6.69
N THR A 265 8.64 -28.62 6.02
CA THR A 265 9.77 -27.78 6.45
C THR A 265 9.46 -26.81 7.59
N VAL A 266 8.17 -26.61 7.94
CA VAL A 266 7.78 -25.67 9.00
C VAL A 266 8.20 -26.22 10.37
N THR A 267 8.95 -25.41 11.12
CA THR A 267 9.42 -25.74 12.48
C THR A 267 8.86 -24.79 13.55
N LYS A 268 8.21 -23.71 13.14
CA LYS A 268 7.61 -22.74 14.07
C LYS A 268 6.29 -22.17 13.53
N LEU A 269 5.26 -22.28 14.37
CA LEU A 269 3.97 -21.58 14.21
C LEU A 269 3.82 -20.54 15.31
N GLY A 270 3.55 -19.30 14.93
CA GLY A 270 3.40 -18.17 15.84
C GLY A 270 2.04 -18.14 16.54
N LYS A 271 1.95 -17.34 17.59
CA LYS A 271 0.68 -17.05 18.27
C LYS A 271 -0.34 -16.53 17.25
N ASN A 272 -1.60 -16.99 17.35
CA ASN A 272 -2.72 -16.55 16.51
C ASN A 272 -2.51 -16.72 14.99
N ALA A 273 -1.56 -17.51 14.52
CA ALA A 273 -1.14 -17.51 13.11
C ALA A 273 -2.30 -17.68 12.11
N PHE A 274 -3.39 -18.35 12.49
CA PHE A 274 -4.61 -18.56 11.70
C PHE A 274 -5.88 -18.29 12.54
N ARG A 275 -5.77 -17.46 13.57
CA ARG A 275 -6.91 -17.14 14.45
C ARG A 275 -7.94 -16.30 13.73
N TRP A 276 -9.20 -16.50 14.08
CA TRP A 276 -10.32 -15.66 13.69
C TRP A 276 -10.85 -14.89 14.91
N GLU A 277 -11.10 -13.59 14.79
CA GLU A 277 -11.48 -12.73 15.92
C GLU A 277 -12.93 -12.22 15.86
N SER A 278 -13.59 -12.38 14.69
CA SER A 278 -14.97 -11.95 14.53
C SER A 278 -15.96 -12.89 15.26
N THR A 279 -17.12 -12.37 15.60
CA THR A 279 -18.27 -13.15 16.10
C THR A 279 -18.87 -14.08 15.04
N GLU A 280 -18.59 -13.82 13.75
CA GLU A 280 -18.97 -14.72 12.67
C GLU A 280 -18.02 -15.92 12.61
N LYS A 281 -18.53 -17.06 12.12
CA LYS A 281 -17.71 -18.28 12.00
C LYS A 281 -16.57 -18.08 10.99
N SER A 282 -15.37 -18.52 11.36
CA SER A 282 -14.22 -18.61 10.45
C SER A 282 -14.54 -19.39 9.18
N SER A 283 -13.93 -19.04 8.07
CA SER A 283 -14.04 -19.81 6.82
C SER A 283 -13.20 -21.09 6.81
N LEU A 284 -12.22 -21.23 7.71
CA LEU A 284 -11.22 -22.29 7.72
C LEU A 284 -11.84 -23.64 8.14
N LYS A 285 -12.04 -24.54 7.16
CA LYS A 285 -12.64 -25.87 7.34
C LYS A 285 -11.61 -26.99 7.40
N LYS A 286 -10.44 -26.78 6.83
CA LYS A 286 -9.44 -27.84 6.69
C LYS A 286 -8.01 -27.32 6.87
N VAL A 287 -7.26 -27.99 7.72
CA VAL A 287 -5.85 -27.78 7.92
C VAL A 287 -5.11 -29.09 7.66
N VAL A 288 -4.01 -29.03 6.91
CA VAL A 288 -3.13 -30.16 6.66
C VAL A 288 -1.75 -29.83 7.17
N ILE A 289 -1.32 -30.43 8.26
CA ILE A 289 0.01 -30.23 8.83
C ILE A 289 0.90 -31.39 8.36
N ARG A 290 1.77 -31.14 7.39
CA ARG A 290 2.75 -32.14 6.91
C ARG A 290 4.00 -32.23 7.77
N SER A 291 4.31 -31.15 8.51
CA SER A 291 5.51 -31.11 9.35
C SER A 291 5.42 -32.15 10.49
N GLN A 292 6.50 -32.91 10.65
CA GLN A 292 6.72 -33.82 11.77
C GLN A 292 7.61 -33.21 12.86
N ASN A 293 8.08 -31.97 12.67
CA ASN A 293 9.10 -31.36 13.51
C ASN A 293 8.77 -29.89 13.84
N ILE A 294 7.54 -29.62 14.29
CA ILE A 294 7.20 -28.29 14.79
C ILE A 294 7.74 -28.18 16.22
N LYS A 295 8.87 -27.49 16.35
CA LYS A 295 9.60 -27.28 17.63
C LYS A 295 8.97 -26.19 18.51
N LYS A 296 8.29 -25.22 17.90
CA LYS A 296 7.68 -24.08 18.62
C LYS A 296 6.26 -23.84 18.13
N TRP A 297 5.32 -24.02 19.04
CA TRP A 297 3.91 -23.73 18.88
C TRP A 297 3.57 -22.45 19.64
N GLY A 298 2.96 -21.49 18.96
CA GLY A 298 2.32 -20.35 19.61
C GLY A 298 1.00 -20.75 20.24
N THR A 299 0.46 -19.88 21.09
CA THR A 299 -0.90 -20.03 21.60
C THR A 299 -1.92 -19.61 20.56
N MET A 300 -3.13 -20.18 20.62
CA MET A 300 -4.27 -19.80 19.76
C MET A 300 -3.98 -19.88 18.25
N VAL A 301 -3.09 -20.79 17.80
CA VAL A 301 -2.68 -20.88 16.38
C VAL A 301 -3.88 -21.00 15.46
N PHE A 302 -4.89 -21.79 15.85
CA PHE A 302 -6.18 -21.98 15.17
C PHE A 302 -7.35 -21.56 16.09
N GLY A 303 -7.13 -20.54 16.93
CA GLY A 303 -8.13 -20.10 17.92
C GLY A 303 -9.36 -19.47 17.26
N ALA A 304 -10.52 -19.65 17.91
CA ALA A 304 -11.82 -19.15 17.47
C ALA A 304 -12.18 -19.56 16.01
N THR A 305 -11.73 -20.75 15.61
CA THR A 305 -12.11 -21.38 14.35
C THR A 305 -13.47 -22.08 14.47
N ARG A 306 -13.90 -22.70 13.37
CA ARG A 306 -15.18 -23.43 13.31
C ARG A 306 -15.14 -24.69 14.16
N ASP A 307 -16.32 -25.08 14.64
CA ASP A 307 -16.59 -26.33 15.33
C ASP A 307 -16.42 -27.59 14.44
N ASP A 308 -16.66 -27.45 13.12
CA ASP A 308 -16.49 -28.51 12.12
C ASP A 308 -15.10 -28.53 11.45
N LEU A 309 -14.10 -27.81 12.01
CA LEU A 309 -12.71 -27.81 11.50
C LEU A 309 -12.12 -29.22 11.56
N VAL A 310 -11.49 -29.63 10.45
CA VAL A 310 -10.73 -30.89 10.39
C VAL A 310 -9.22 -30.58 10.22
N ILE A 311 -8.42 -31.07 11.15
CA ILE A 311 -6.96 -30.94 11.12
C ILE A 311 -6.32 -32.31 10.84
N TYR A 312 -5.68 -32.44 9.71
CA TYR A 312 -4.88 -33.60 9.36
C TYR A 312 -3.46 -33.42 9.85
N VAL A 313 -2.92 -34.39 10.57
CA VAL A 313 -1.57 -34.38 11.13
C VAL A 313 -0.83 -35.68 10.76
N PRO A 314 0.51 -35.72 10.76
CA PRO A 314 1.24 -36.96 10.56
C PRO A 314 0.80 -38.02 11.57
N GLN A 315 0.54 -39.26 11.12
CA GLN A 315 0.09 -40.35 11.98
C GLN A 315 1.00 -40.55 13.18
N SER A 316 2.32 -40.49 12.96
CA SER A 316 3.33 -40.62 14.02
C SER A 316 3.34 -39.50 15.06
N LYS A 317 2.70 -38.37 14.77
CA LYS A 317 2.66 -37.17 15.62
C LYS A 317 1.24 -36.89 16.15
N LYS A 318 0.26 -37.74 15.83
CA LYS A 318 -1.16 -37.46 16.15
C LYS A 318 -1.36 -37.18 17.65
N ALA A 319 -0.92 -38.07 18.51
CA ALA A 319 -1.12 -37.89 19.96
C ALA A 319 -0.44 -36.66 20.52
N GLU A 320 0.81 -36.38 20.09
CA GLU A 320 1.57 -35.20 20.51
C GLU A 320 0.90 -33.91 20.06
N TYR A 321 0.53 -33.82 18.77
CA TYR A 321 -0.06 -32.59 18.20
C TYR A 321 -1.49 -32.36 18.69
N GLU A 322 -2.26 -33.43 18.88
CA GLU A 322 -3.62 -33.33 19.45
C GLU A 322 -3.59 -32.76 20.86
N LYS A 323 -2.67 -33.24 21.71
CA LYS A 323 -2.46 -32.70 23.07
C LYS A 323 -2.15 -31.21 23.02
N ILE A 324 -1.20 -30.78 22.18
CA ILE A 324 -0.80 -29.36 22.04
C ILE A 324 -1.98 -28.52 21.52
N LEU A 325 -2.66 -28.97 20.46
CA LEU A 325 -3.74 -28.23 19.83
C LEU A 325 -4.93 -28.01 20.77
N ARG A 326 -5.25 -29.00 21.61
CA ARG A 326 -6.35 -28.87 22.57
C ARG A 326 -5.99 -28.10 23.82
N SER A 327 -4.74 -28.18 24.30
CA SER A 327 -4.33 -27.56 25.58
C SER A 327 -3.99 -26.08 25.47
N THR A 328 -3.43 -25.63 24.33
CA THR A 328 -2.87 -24.26 24.23
C THR A 328 -3.46 -23.43 23.12
N ASN A 329 -4.27 -24.03 22.23
CA ASN A 329 -4.62 -23.39 20.98
C ASN A 329 -6.07 -22.93 20.85
N GLY A 330 -6.88 -23.02 21.93
CA GLY A 330 -8.28 -22.57 21.91
C GLY A 330 -9.09 -23.23 20.77
N LEU A 331 -8.69 -24.44 20.38
CA LEU A 331 -9.39 -25.20 19.36
C LEU A 331 -10.74 -25.61 19.89
N ASP A 332 -11.78 -25.45 19.08
CA ASP A 332 -13.11 -25.90 19.45
C ASP A 332 -13.11 -27.43 19.78
N PHE A 333 -13.88 -27.81 20.80
CA PHE A 333 -13.93 -29.17 21.27
C PHE A 333 -14.39 -30.15 20.16
N HIS A 334 -15.27 -29.70 19.27
CA HIS A 334 -15.81 -30.50 18.17
C HIS A 334 -14.88 -30.62 16.98
N ALA A 335 -13.81 -29.80 16.90
CA ALA A 335 -12.83 -29.89 15.82
C ALA A 335 -12.16 -31.27 15.80
N LYS A 336 -12.07 -31.87 14.60
CA LYS A 336 -11.56 -33.23 14.41
C LYS A 336 -10.06 -33.20 14.11
N ILE A 337 -9.28 -34.06 14.79
CA ILE A 337 -7.85 -34.26 14.52
C ILE A 337 -7.67 -35.67 13.99
N VAL A 338 -7.17 -35.75 12.74
CA VAL A 338 -7.08 -37.03 11.99
C VAL A 338 -5.60 -37.29 11.66
N GLY A 339 -5.11 -38.46 12.09
CA GLY A 339 -3.80 -38.93 11.68
C GLY A 339 -3.80 -39.38 10.22
N LYS A 340 -2.76 -39.05 9.47
CA LYS A 340 -2.59 -39.43 8.07
C LYS A 340 -1.16 -39.88 7.79
N LYS A 341 -1.02 -40.95 7.03
CA LYS A 341 0.26 -41.36 6.43
C LYS A 341 0.41 -40.59 5.12
N TRP A 342 1.55 -39.97 4.93
CA TRP A 342 1.88 -39.18 3.72
C TRP A 342 2.92 -39.94 2.89
#